data_b62527fb01a338889e85026d35b4d2f6
#
_entry.id   b62527fb01a338889e85026d35b4d2f6
#
_cell.length_a   1.000
_cell.length_b   1.000
_cell.length_c   1.000
_cell.angle_alpha   90.00
_cell.angle_beta   90.00
_cell.angle_gamma   90.00
#
_symmetry.space_group_name_H-M   'P 1'
#
loop_
_entity.id
_entity.type
_entity.pdbx_description
1 polymer ?
#
loop_
_entity_poly.entity_id
_entity_poly.type
_entity_poly.pdbx_seq_one_letter_code
_entity_poly.pdbx_strand_id
1 'polypeptide(L)'
;LLYRRPEDEVSQPADRAAKALELLHLAQDNHQWRQRQCINLIPSENTPSRAVQLLSASDPSCRYAEHKKIISFYDKDVFYYQGTKFIDTVEQLLAEQMRQYLGCTQVETRVISGQMSNMATFSALMDWKNRLDRKHTPQRLGYVLNNHIIRGGHLSAQPMGALRDYVAVDPKTERTAVVNFPVCRDNIYKIDVEGTKKLIDEYRPELIIFGKSMVL
;
A
#
# COMPACT_ATOMS: atom_id res chain seq x y z
N LEU A 1 24.04 28.51 -2.05
CA LEU A 1 25.18 27.97 -1.28
C LEU A 1 25.22 26.47 -1.55
N LEU A 2 25.99 26.08 -2.60
CA LEU A 2 26.31 24.67 -2.90
C LEU A 2 27.25 24.18 -1.79
N TYR A 3 26.76 23.32 -0.93
CA TYR A 3 27.58 22.60 0.04
C TYR A 3 28.51 21.66 -0.75
N ARG A 4 29.75 22.10 -1.00
CA ARG A 4 30.82 21.18 -1.41
C ARG A 4 31.09 20.27 -0.21
N ARG A 5 30.77 19.01 -0.32
CA ARG A 5 31.33 17.99 0.58
C ARG A 5 32.87 18.06 0.47
N PRO A 6 33.59 17.81 1.58
CA PRO A 6 35.01 17.56 1.48
C PRO A 6 35.25 16.54 0.37
N GLU A 7 36.31 16.70 -0.39
CA GLU A 7 36.68 15.77 -1.44
C GLU A 7 36.78 14.38 -0.83
N ASP A 8 35.64 13.61 -0.84
CA ASP A 8 35.68 12.20 -0.55
C ASP A 8 36.66 11.61 -1.56
N GLU A 9 37.75 11.04 -1.08
CA GLU A 9 38.67 10.26 -1.90
C GLU A 9 37.81 9.31 -2.75
N VAL A 10 37.78 9.58 -4.05
CA VAL A 10 37.03 8.76 -5.00
C VAL A 10 37.61 7.35 -4.89
N SER A 11 36.96 6.46 -4.15
CA SER A 11 37.48 5.13 -3.90
C SER A 11 37.91 4.46 -5.19
N GLN A 12 39.10 3.86 -5.18
CA GLN A 12 39.70 3.21 -6.36
C GLN A 12 38.69 2.19 -6.94
N PRO A 13 38.67 1.99 -8.26
CA PRO A 13 37.76 1.03 -8.89
C PRO A 13 37.83 -0.37 -8.29
N ALA A 14 39.02 -0.82 -7.87
CA ALA A 14 39.22 -2.11 -7.19
C ALA A 14 38.51 -2.17 -5.83
N ASP A 15 38.50 -1.08 -5.05
CA ASP A 15 37.82 -0.99 -3.78
C ASP A 15 36.30 -1.07 -3.96
N ARG A 16 35.73 -0.44 -5.00
CA ARG A 16 34.30 -0.54 -5.33
C ARG A 16 33.93 -1.93 -5.77
N ALA A 17 34.73 -2.62 -6.54
CA ALA A 17 34.52 -4.00 -6.94
C ALA A 17 34.53 -4.93 -5.71
N ALA A 18 35.48 -4.75 -4.80
CA ALA A 18 35.56 -5.50 -3.55
C ALA A 18 34.29 -5.31 -2.69
N LYS A 19 33.82 -4.07 -2.52
CA LYS A 19 32.57 -3.77 -1.82
C LYS A 19 31.34 -4.40 -2.47
N ALA A 20 31.28 -4.40 -3.80
CA ALA A 20 30.18 -5.08 -4.51
C ALA A 20 30.18 -6.58 -4.29
N LEU A 21 31.34 -7.23 -4.29
CA LEU A 21 31.46 -8.66 -3.97
C LEU A 21 31.09 -8.96 -2.52
N GLU A 22 31.49 -8.12 -1.58
CA GLU A 22 31.09 -8.23 -0.18
C GLU A 22 29.56 -8.20 -0.03
N LEU A 23 28.89 -7.26 -0.69
CA LEU A 23 27.42 -7.18 -0.67
C LEU A 23 26.75 -8.44 -1.26
N LEU A 24 27.34 -9.02 -2.31
CA LEU A 24 26.84 -10.28 -2.88
C LEU A 24 26.98 -11.44 -1.90
N HIS A 25 28.10 -11.54 -1.19
CA HIS A 25 28.30 -12.56 -0.13
C HIS A 25 27.31 -12.37 1.01
N LEU A 26 27.14 -11.13 1.51
CA LEU A 26 26.16 -10.83 2.56
C LEU A 26 24.73 -11.20 2.12
N ALA A 27 24.38 -10.96 0.86
CA ALA A 27 23.08 -11.34 0.33
C ALA A 27 22.90 -12.86 0.27
N GLN A 28 23.95 -13.62 -0.09
CA GLN A 28 23.94 -15.09 -0.08
C GLN A 28 23.80 -15.64 1.35
N ASP A 29 24.55 -15.09 2.29
CA ASP A 29 24.48 -15.49 3.70
C ASP A 29 23.09 -15.23 4.29
N ASN A 30 22.53 -14.04 4.03
CA ASN A 30 21.17 -13.69 4.44
C ASN A 30 20.14 -14.63 3.79
N HIS A 31 20.28 -14.95 2.50
CA HIS A 31 19.40 -15.91 1.82
C HIS A 31 19.48 -17.29 2.47
N GLN A 32 20.70 -17.78 2.74
CA GLN A 32 20.91 -19.06 3.41
C GLN A 32 20.22 -19.08 4.79
N TRP A 33 20.46 -18.05 5.59
CA TRP A 33 19.84 -17.94 6.91
C TRP A 33 18.32 -17.92 6.84
N ARG A 34 17.74 -17.05 6.01
CA ARG A 34 16.28 -16.88 5.91
C ARG A 34 15.57 -18.11 5.32
N GLN A 35 16.15 -18.76 4.34
CA GLN A 35 15.49 -19.85 3.61
C GLN A 35 15.75 -21.23 4.22
N ARG A 36 16.80 -21.38 5.04
CA ARG A 36 17.23 -22.71 5.52
C ARG A 36 17.43 -22.80 7.04
N GLN A 37 17.64 -21.71 7.72
CA GLN A 37 18.05 -21.72 9.13
C GLN A 37 17.04 -21.04 10.05
N CYS A 38 16.04 -20.31 9.53
CA CYS A 38 15.02 -19.67 10.33
C CYS A 38 13.60 -20.01 9.85
N ILE A 39 12.64 -19.85 10.75
CA ILE A 39 11.21 -19.93 10.46
C ILE A 39 10.70 -18.50 10.34
N ASN A 40 10.23 -18.12 9.16
CA ASN A 40 9.66 -16.79 8.92
C ASN A 40 8.20 -16.77 9.39
N LEU A 41 7.92 -15.97 10.41
CA LEU A 41 6.58 -15.84 11.00
C LEU A 41 5.85 -14.56 10.59
N ILE A 42 6.42 -13.75 9.71
CA ILE A 42 5.76 -12.53 9.21
C ILE A 42 4.81 -12.94 8.07
N PRO A 43 3.49 -12.93 8.28
CA PRO A 43 2.53 -13.50 7.32
C PRO A 43 2.38 -12.67 6.04
N SER A 44 2.83 -11.41 6.05
CA SER A 44 2.81 -10.51 4.89
C SER A 44 4.02 -10.65 3.99
N GLU A 45 5.06 -11.37 4.41
CA GLU A 45 6.22 -11.66 3.56
C GLU A 45 5.94 -12.86 2.64
N ASN A 46 6.40 -12.74 1.39
CA ASN A 46 6.26 -13.81 0.40
C ASN A 46 7.59 -14.05 -0.33
N THR A 47 7.89 -15.30 -0.61
CA THR A 47 9.03 -15.66 -1.44
C THR A 47 8.59 -15.72 -2.89
N PRO A 48 9.09 -14.84 -3.77
CA PRO A 48 8.70 -14.85 -5.18
C PRO A 48 9.19 -16.12 -5.87
N SER A 49 8.40 -16.59 -6.84
CA SER A 49 8.82 -17.71 -7.68
C SER A 49 10.06 -17.34 -8.51
N ARG A 50 10.78 -18.37 -8.99
CA ARG A 50 11.95 -18.13 -9.85
C ARG A 50 11.61 -17.37 -11.12
N ALA A 51 10.45 -17.60 -11.70
CA ALA A 51 9.98 -16.84 -12.87
C ALA A 51 9.80 -15.36 -12.55
N VAL A 52 9.19 -15.01 -11.41
CA VAL A 52 9.02 -13.64 -10.96
C VAL A 52 10.39 -12.98 -10.72
N GLN A 53 11.33 -13.68 -10.07
CA GLN A 53 12.69 -13.17 -9.84
C GLN A 53 13.40 -12.84 -11.15
N LEU A 54 13.33 -13.73 -12.15
CA LEU A 54 13.93 -13.51 -13.47
C LEU A 54 13.30 -12.34 -14.21
N LEU A 55 11.98 -12.22 -14.21
CA LEU A 55 11.27 -11.12 -14.84
C LEU A 55 11.56 -9.78 -14.15
N SER A 56 11.65 -9.76 -12.81
CA SER A 56 11.99 -8.56 -12.04
C SER A 56 13.42 -8.06 -12.29
N ALA A 57 14.34 -8.94 -12.72
CA ALA A 57 15.69 -8.59 -13.09
C ALA A 57 15.88 -8.34 -14.60
N SER A 58 14.81 -8.40 -15.40
CA SER A 58 14.88 -8.24 -16.85
C SER A 58 14.82 -6.77 -17.29
N ASP A 59 15.15 -6.48 -18.56
CA ASP A 59 15.22 -5.13 -19.12
C ASP A 59 13.95 -4.27 -18.85
N PRO A 60 12.71 -4.76 -18.97
CA PRO A 60 11.51 -3.97 -18.70
C PRO A 60 11.43 -3.35 -17.32
N SER A 61 12.03 -3.97 -16.29
CA SER A 61 12.03 -3.43 -14.92
C SER A 61 12.82 -2.11 -14.76
N CYS A 62 13.64 -1.75 -15.76
CA CYS A 62 14.41 -0.53 -15.81
C CYS A 62 13.90 0.46 -16.87
N ARG A 63 12.67 0.30 -17.35
CA ARG A 63 12.11 1.12 -18.43
C ARG A 63 10.90 1.92 -17.96
N TYR A 64 10.67 3.05 -18.61
CA TYR A 64 9.44 3.81 -18.46
C TYR A 64 8.31 3.18 -19.28
N ALA A 65 7.15 3.05 -18.64
CA ALA A 65 5.91 2.59 -19.27
C ALA A 65 4.72 3.48 -18.88
N GLU A 66 4.98 4.76 -18.70
CA GLU A 66 3.94 5.73 -18.38
C GLU A 66 2.91 5.78 -19.50
N HIS A 67 1.65 5.73 -19.13
CA HIS A 67 0.53 5.81 -20.08
C HIS A 67 -0.63 6.59 -19.48
N LYS A 68 -1.52 7.04 -20.34
CA LYS A 68 -2.73 7.75 -19.98
C LYS A 68 -3.89 7.32 -20.88
N LYS A 69 -5.03 7.08 -20.28
CA LYS A 69 -6.26 6.87 -21.03
C LYS A 69 -6.72 8.18 -21.68
N ILE A 70 -6.77 8.21 -23.01
CA ILE A 70 -7.24 9.35 -23.79
C ILE A 70 -8.64 9.04 -24.32
N ILE A 71 -9.66 9.41 -23.52
CA ILE A 71 -11.07 9.10 -23.83
C ILE A 71 -11.53 9.84 -25.08
N SER A 72 -11.10 11.10 -25.29
CA SER A 72 -11.61 11.96 -26.35
C SER A 72 -11.27 11.51 -27.77
N PHE A 73 -10.18 10.75 -27.94
CA PHE A 73 -9.70 10.37 -29.27
C PHE A 73 -9.66 8.86 -29.51
N TYR A 74 -9.33 8.07 -28.49
CA TYR A 74 -9.02 6.65 -28.68
C TYR A 74 -9.79 5.70 -27.76
N ASP A 75 -10.33 6.20 -26.66
CA ASP A 75 -10.89 5.39 -25.56
C ASP A 75 -9.99 4.21 -25.14
N LYS A 76 -8.68 4.40 -25.24
CA LYS A 76 -7.66 3.42 -24.91
C LYS A 76 -6.46 4.07 -24.24
N ASP A 77 -5.66 3.26 -23.58
CA ASP A 77 -4.40 3.70 -23.02
C ASP A 77 -3.40 4.02 -24.12
N VAL A 78 -2.71 5.15 -23.98
CA VAL A 78 -1.65 5.60 -24.87
C VAL A 78 -0.35 5.68 -24.07
N PHE A 79 0.61 4.85 -24.44
CA PHE A 79 1.94 4.86 -23.85
C PHE A 79 2.77 5.98 -24.43
N TYR A 80 3.55 6.67 -23.58
CA TYR A 80 4.38 7.81 -24.00
C TYR A 80 5.71 7.38 -24.63
N TYR A 81 6.11 6.12 -24.38
CA TYR A 81 7.40 5.57 -24.80
C TYR A 81 7.22 4.34 -25.69
N GLN A 82 8.26 4.06 -26.46
CA GLN A 82 8.35 2.86 -27.30
C GLN A 82 8.79 1.64 -26.49
N GLY A 83 8.56 0.43 -27.03
CA GLY A 83 9.01 -0.83 -26.39
C GLY A 83 8.22 -1.26 -25.17
N THR A 84 7.02 -0.70 -24.95
CA THR A 84 6.16 -0.95 -23.78
C THR A 84 5.22 -2.14 -23.90
N LYS A 85 5.18 -2.83 -25.03
CA LYS A 85 4.23 -3.91 -25.31
C LYS A 85 4.25 -5.02 -24.25
N PHE A 86 5.42 -5.38 -23.75
CA PHE A 86 5.55 -6.39 -22.70
C PHE A 86 4.86 -5.94 -21.42
N ILE A 87 5.13 -4.72 -20.97
CA ILE A 87 4.57 -4.15 -19.73
C ILE A 87 3.05 -4.02 -19.86
N ASP A 88 2.56 -3.50 -20.99
CA ASP A 88 1.13 -3.43 -21.30
C ASP A 88 0.44 -4.81 -21.18
N THR A 89 1.06 -5.85 -21.76
CA THR A 89 0.55 -7.22 -21.65
C THR A 89 0.53 -7.71 -20.19
N VAL A 90 1.56 -7.43 -19.42
CA VAL A 90 1.64 -7.84 -17.99
C VAL A 90 0.56 -7.13 -17.17
N GLU A 91 0.36 -5.82 -17.37
CA GLU A 91 -0.68 -5.05 -16.67
C GLU A 91 -2.08 -5.55 -16.97
N GLN A 92 -2.38 -5.84 -18.26
CA GLN A 92 -3.67 -6.39 -18.68
C GLN A 92 -3.93 -7.77 -18.08
N LEU A 93 -2.95 -8.67 -18.17
CA LEU A 93 -3.05 -10.02 -17.58
C LEU A 93 -3.22 -9.97 -16.06
N LEU A 94 -2.46 -9.09 -15.38
CA LEU A 94 -2.59 -8.92 -13.94
C LEU A 94 -4.00 -8.45 -13.57
N ALA A 95 -4.50 -7.42 -14.25
CA ALA A 95 -5.84 -6.90 -14.01
C ALA A 95 -6.92 -7.95 -14.25
N GLU A 96 -6.79 -8.76 -15.30
CA GLU A 96 -7.72 -9.86 -15.61
C GLU A 96 -7.68 -10.93 -14.51
N GLN A 97 -6.51 -11.42 -14.17
CA GLN A 97 -6.33 -12.48 -13.14
C GLN A 97 -6.82 -12.01 -11.76
N MET A 98 -6.55 -10.77 -11.40
CA MET A 98 -7.02 -10.21 -10.12
C MET A 98 -8.55 -10.04 -10.08
N ARG A 99 -9.18 -9.63 -11.18
CA ARG A 99 -10.65 -9.59 -11.27
C ARG A 99 -11.26 -10.97 -11.08
N GLN A 100 -10.69 -11.99 -11.72
CA GLN A 100 -11.14 -13.38 -11.57
C GLN A 100 -10.94 -13.88 -10.14
N TYR A 101 -9.76 -13.66 -9.58
CA TYR A 101 -9.42 -14.11 -8.23
C TYR A 101 -10.27 -13.46 -7.13
N LEU A 102 -10.54 -12.17 -7.25
CA LEU A 102 -11.32 -11.40 -6.27
C LEU A 102 -12.84 -11.43 -6.54
N GLY A 103 -13.28 -11.92 -7.69
CA GLY A 103 -14.69 -11.91 -8.08
C GLY A 103 -15.27 -10.50 -8.26
N CYS A 104 -14.46 -9.53 -8.69
CA CYS A 104 -14.87 -8.14 -8.83
C CYS A 104 -14.73 -7.63 -10.26
N THR A 105 -15.42 -6.54 -10.59
CA THR A 105 -15.43 -5.97 -11.95
C THR A 105 -14.25 -5.03 -12.22
N GLN A 106 -13.70 -4.41 -11.18
CA GLN A 106 -12.61 -3.44 -11.29
C GLN A 106 -11.54 -3.72 -10.23
N VAL A 107 -10.27 -3.55 -10.61
CA VAL A 107 -9.12 -3.66 -9.73
C VAL A 107 -8.13 -2.54 -10.02
N GLU A 108 -7.45 -2.08 -8.99
CA GLU A 108 -6.28 -1.20 -9.11
C GLU A 108 -5.03 -2.04 -8.85
N THR A 109 -4.20 -2.21 -9.86
CA THR A 109 -3.02 -3.09 -9.80
C THR A 109 -1.69 -2.35 -9.64
N ARG A 110 -1.69 -1.01 -9.70
CA ARG A 110 -0.48 -0.19 -9.64
C ARG A 110 0.08 0.01 -8.23
N VAL A 111 -0.68 -0.38 -7.22
CA VAL A 111 -0.27 -0.27 -5.81
C VAL A 111 0.76 -1.36 -5.47
N ILE A 112 1.85 -0.97 -4.79
CA ILE A 112 2.96 -1.87 -4.47
C ILE A 112 2.99 -2.29 -2.99
N SER A 113 2.04 -1.82 -2.18
CA SER A 113 1.93 -2.18 -0.76
C SER A 113 0.50 -2.01 -0.26
N GLY A 114 0.16 -2.70 0.84
CA GLY A 114 -1.12 -2.51 1.53
C GLY A 114 -1.33 -1.07 2.01
N GLN A 115 -0.25 -0.38 2.41
CA GLN A 115 -0.33 1.04 2.76
C GLN A 115 -0.72 1.91 1.56
N MET A 116 -0.12 1.69 0.39
CA MET A 116 -0.51 2.40 -0.83
C MET A 116 -1.94 2.10 -1.24
N SER A 117 -2.40 0.87 -1.08
CA SER A 117 -3.80 0.48 -1.35
C SER A 117 -4.77 1.28 -0.47
N ASN A 118 -4.47 1.41 0.83
CA ASN A 118 -5.27 2.22 1.74
C ASN A 118 -5.22 3.71 1.35
N MET A 119 -4.04 4.25 1.08
CA MET A 119 -3.89 5.66 0.65
C MET A 119 -4.65 5.94 -0.64
N ALA A 120 -4.58 5.05 -1.64
CA ALA A 120 -5.33 5.17 -2.88
C ALA A 120 -6.84 5.18 -2.64
N THR A 121 -7.32 4.29 -1.78
CA THR A 121 -8.74 4.23 -1.39
C THR A 121 -9.18 5.50 -0.66
N PHE A 122 -8.40 5.97 0.31
CA PHE A 122 -8.72 7.19 1.07
C PHE A 122 -8.70 8.42 0.19
N SER A 123 -7.71 8.55 -0.70
CA SER A 123 -7.64 9.64 -1.68
C SER A 123 -8.85 9.64 -2.61
N ALA A 124 -9.22 8.48 -3.15
CA ALA A 124 -10.39 8.35 -4.02
C ALA A 124 -11.70 8.73 -3.32
N LEU A 125 -11.87 8.35 -2.05
CA LEU A 125 -13.03 8.74 -1.24
C LEU A 125 -13.05 10.24 -0.96
N MET A 126 -11.92 10.86 -0.65
CA MET A 126 -11.83 12.31 -0.47
C MET A 126 -12.12 13.05 -1.77
N ASP A 127 -11.57 12.62 -2.88
CA ASP A 127 -11.83 13.22 -4.19
C ASP A 127 -13.32 13.10 -4.56
N TRP A 128 -13.91 11.97 -4.31
CA TRP A 128 -15.35 11.77 -4.52
C TRP A 128 -16.20 12.65 -3.62
N LYS A 129 -15.86 12.77 -2.34
CA LYS A 129 -16.56 13.63 -1.37
C LYS A 129 -16.50 15.09 -1.80
N ASN A 130 -15.36 15.55 -2.29
CA ASN A 130 -15.13 16.96 -2.64
C ASN A 130 -15.36 17.27 -4.14
N ARG A 131 -15.88 16.32 -4.93
CA ARG A 131 -16.01 16.47 -6.40
C ARG A 131 -16.87 17.62 -6.87
N LEU A 132 -17.85 18.04 -6.07
CA LEU A 132 -18.79 19.11 -6.41
C LEU A 132 -18.29 20.49 -5.99
N ASP A 133 -17.34 20.57 -5.09
CA ASP A 133 -16.78 21.83 -4.60
C ASP A 133 -15.25 21.75 -4.51
N ARG A 134 -14.59 22.05 -5.61
CA ARG A 134 -13.13 22.05 -5.74
C ARG A 134 -12.46 23.37 -5.39
N LYS A 135 -13.25 24.41 -5.04
CA LYS A 135 -12.73 25.75 -4.75
C LYS A 135 -12.43 25.98 -3.28
N HIS A 136 -12.99 25.18 -2.40
CA HIS A 136 -12.77 25.25 -0.96
C HIS A 136 -11.70 24.24 -0.51
N THR A 137 -11.21 24.41 0.70
CA THR A 137 -10.31 23.45 1.34
C THR A 137 -10.99 22.09 1.39
N PRO A 138 -10.37 21.01 0.88
CA PRO A 138 -10.97 19.69 0.84
C PRO A 138 -11.38 19.22 2.24
N GLN A 139 -12.63 18.79 2.34
CA GLN A 139 -13.13 18.17 3.57
C GLN A 139 -12.52 16.80 3.73
N ARG A 140 -11.99 16.51 4.92
CA ARG A 140 -11.53 15.18 5.29
C ARG A 140 -12.71 14.25 5.53
N LEU A 141 -12.43 12.93 5.55
CA LEU A 141 -13.41 11.93 5.95
C LEU A 141 -13.89 12.22 7.37
N GLY A 142 -15.18 12.09 7.60
CA GLY A 142 -15.77 12.17 8.92
C GLY A 142 -15.36 10.99 9.78
N TYR A 143 -16.32 10.38 10.53
CA TYR A 143 -15.97 9.22 11.33
C TYR A 143 -15.54 8.03 10.48
N VAL A 144 -14.47 7.37 10.94
CA VAL A 144 -13.96 6.12 10.37
C VAL A 144 -14.04 5.03 11.44
N LEU A 145 -14.64 3.90 11.11
CA LEU A 145 -14.71 2.72 11.97
C LEU A 145 -13.65 1.72 11.56
N ASN A 146 -12.77 1.33 12.48
CA ASN A 146 -11.70 0.39 12.21
C ASN A 146 -11.44 -0.58 13.37
N ASN A 147 -10.53 -1.54 13.17
CA ASN A 147 -10.05 -2.39 14.25
C ASN A 147 -8.94 -1.69 15.03
N HIS A 148 -9.04 -1.65 16.36
CA HIS A 148 -7.99 -1.09 17.21
C HIS A 148 -6.68 -1.89 17.09
N ILE A 149 -5.54 -1.20 17.04
CA ILE A 149 -4.23 -1.84 16.82
C ILE A 149 -3.90 -2.91 17.89
N ILE A 150 -4.15 -2.63 19.17
CA ILE A 150 -3.90 -3.57 20.28
C ILE A 150 -4.78 -4.83 20.17
N ARG A 151 -5.89 -4.75 19.45
CA ARG A 151 -6.83 -5.86 19.23
C ARG A 151 -6.67 -6.50 17.86
N GLY A 152 -5.47 -6.42 17.31
CA GLY A 152 -5.09 -7.03 16.05
C GLY A 152 -5.29 -6.18 14.79
N GLY A 153 -5.69 -4.90 14.91
CA GLY A 153 -5.85 -4.00 13.78
C GLY A 153 -4.51 -3.71 13.07
N HIS A 154 -4.57 -3.43 11.78
CA HIS A 154 -3.38 -3.12 10.98
C HIS A 154 -3.01 -1.64 11.09
N LEU A 155 -1.70 -1.34 11.17
CA LEU A 155 -1.18 0.02 11.33
C LEU A 155 -1.63 0.99 10.22
N SER A 156 -1.66 0.54 8.96
CA SER A 156 -2.07 1.38 7.82
C SER A 156 -3.50 1.93 7.92
N ALA A 157 -4.37 1.26 8.69
CA ALA A 157 -5.75 1.68 8.94
C ALA A 157 -5.90 2.59 10.19
N GLN A 158 -4.79 3.04 10.78
CA GLN A 158 -4.80 3.84 12.01
C GLN A 158 -4.45 5.31 11.73
N PRO A 159 -4.85 6.23 12.64
CA PRO A 159 -4.44 7.64 12.56
C PRO A 159 -2.93 7.86 12.65
N MET A 160 -2.17 6.92 13.23
CA MET A 160 -0.72 6.96 13.26
C MET A 160 -0.07 6.41 11.98
N GLY A 161 -0.85 5.86 11.08
CA GLY A 161 -0.43 5.32 9.77
C GLY A 161 -1.05 6.10 8.61
N ALA A 162 -1.47 5.39 7.55
CA ALA A 162 -1.98 6.02 6.32
C ALA A 162 -3.25 6.87 6.51
N LEU A 163 -4.07 6.59 7.53
CA LEU A 163 -5.33 7.31 7.77
C LEU A 163 -5.14 8.77 8.27
N ARG A 164 -3.94 9.11 8.76
CA ARG A 164 -3.64 10.38 9.44
C ARG A 164 -4.14 11.62 8.71
N ASP A 165 -3.84 11.70 7.42
CA ASP A 165 -4.09 12.91 6.62
C ASP A 165 -5.49 12.93 5.98
N TYR A 166 -6.24 11.85 6.11
CA TYR A 166 -7.53 11.65 5.46
C TYR A 166 -8.74 11.79 6.40
N VAL A 167 -8.57 11.58 7.68
CA VAL A 167 -9.65 11.63 8.69
C VAL A 167 -9.72 13.01 9.35
N ALA A 168 -10.93 13.45 9.65
CA ALA A 168 -11.15 14.70 10.38
C ALA A 168 -10.56 14.64 11.79
N VAL A 169 -10.15 15.82 12.28
CA VAL A 169 -9.61 16.02 13.63
C VAL A 169 -10.48 17.09 14.30
N ASP A 170 -10.90 16.83 15.52
CA ASP A 170 -11.57 17.82 16.34
C ASP A 170 -10.54 18.91 16.74
N PRO A 171 -10.76 20.16 16.33
CA PRO A 171 -9.79 21.24 16.56
C PRO A 171 -9.62 21.61 18.04
N LYS A 172 -10.56 21.23 18.91
CA LYS A 172 -10.50 21.53 20.35
C LYS A 172 -9.77 20.44 21.14
N THR A 173 -9.97 19.22 20.78
CA THR A 173 -9.45 18.05 21.52
C THR A 173 -8.28 17.38 20.83
N GLU A 174 -7.98 17.76 19.59
CA GLU A 174 -7.00 17.14 18.69
C GLU A 174 -7.24 15.65 18.45
N ARG A 175 -8.43 15.16 18.80
CA ARG A 175 -8.81 13.77 18.57
C ARG A 175 -9.24 13.55 17.13
N THR A 176 -8.72 12.50 16.54
CA THR A 176 -9.15 12.04 15.22
C THR A 176 -10.56 11.43 15.31
N ALA A 177 -11.37 11.66 14.29
CA ALA A 177 -12.72 11.13 14.18
C ALA A 177 -12.70 9.62 13.84
N VAL A 178 -12.09 8.83 14.71
CA VAL A 178 -11.97 7.37 14.58
C VAL A 178 -12.65 6.69 15.74
N VAL A 179 -13.52 5.74 15.44
CA VAL A 179 -14.12 4.82 16.39
C VAL A 179 -13.64 3.40 16.11
N ASN A 180 -13.53 2.59 17.14
CA ASN A 180 -13.03 1.23 16.96
C ASN A 180 -14.15 0.21 17.14
N PHE A 181 -14.09 -0.89 16.37
CA PHE A 181 -14.99 -2.03 16.60
C PHE A 181 -14.93 -2.45 18.06
N PRO A 182 -16.06 -2.54 18.76
CA PRO A 182 -16.12 -3.15 20.07
C PRO A 182 -15.82 -4.64 19.95
N VAL A 183 -15.30 -5.23 21.02
CA VAL A 183 -14.96 -6.65 21.07
C VAL A 183 -15.70 -7.36 22.17
N CYS A 184 -15.88 -8.66 22.01
CA CYS A 184 -16.49 -9.50 23.02
C CYS A 184 -15.66 -9.53 24.31
N ARG A 185 -16.31 -9.62 25.46
CA ARG A 185 -15.61 -9.62 26.76
C ARG A 185 -14.76 -10.87 26.99
N ASP A 186 -15.21 -11.98 26.46
CA ASP A 186 -14.58 -13.30 26.54
C ASP A 186 -13.45 -13.49 25.51
N ASN A 187 -13.48 -12.72 24.43
CA ASN A 187 -12.48 -12.79 23.38
C ASN A 187 -12.23 -11.42 22.74
N ILE A 188 -11.09 -10.79 23.08
CA ILE A 188 -10.71 -9.45 22.59
C ILE A 188 -10.42 -9.41 21.09
N TYR A 189 -10.27 -10.55 20.43
CA TYR A 189 -10.08 -10.66 18.98
C TYR A 189 -11.39 -10.86 18.21
N LYS A 190 -12.49 -11.15 18.91
CA LYS A 190 -13.82 -11.30 18.32
C LYS A 190 -14.58 -9.98 18.39
N ILE A 191 -15.10 -9.52 17.25
CA ILE A 191 -15.90 -8.30 17.16
C ILE A 191 -17.27 -8.55 17.80
N ASP A 192 -17.72 -7.62 18.65
CA ASP A 192 -19.09 -7.54 19.10
C ASP A 192 -19.95 -6.92 18.00
N VAL A 193 -20.74 -7.76 17.32
CA VAL A 193 -21.56 -7.35 16.18
C VAL A 193 -22.68 -6.40 16.60
N GLU A 194 -23.34 -6.67 17.73
CA GLU A 194 -24.45 -5.83 18.20
C GLU A 194 -23.96 -4.47 18.71
N GLY A 195 -22.83 -4.45 19.42
CA GLY A 195 -22.16 -3.20 19.77
C GLY A 195 -21.70 -2.41 18.53
N THR A 196 -21.23 -3.11 17.49
CA THR A 196 -20.84 -2.48 16.22
C THR A 196 -22.01 -1.81 15.52
N LYS A 197 -23.17 -2.45 15.45
CA LYS A 197 -24.40 -1.86 14.86
C LYS A 197 -24.76 -0.54 15.56
N LYS A 198 -24.73 -0.53 16.89
CA LYS A 198 -24.99 0.69 17.69
C LYS A 198 -24.02 1.82 17.37
N LEU A 199 -22.73 1.51 17.24
CA LEU A 199 -21.72 2.51 16.87
C LEU A 199 -21.93 3.04 15.45
N ILE A 200 -22.33 2.19 14.50
CA ILE A 200 -22.64 2.62 13.14
C ILE A 200 -23.83 3.58 13.13
N ASP A 201 -24.88 3.28 13.88
CA ASP A 201 -26.06 4.13 13.98
C ASP A 201 -25.74 5.48 14.66
N GLU A 202 -24.91 5.46 15.71
CA GLU A 202 -24.52 6.64 16.48
C GLU A 202 -23.58 7.57 15.70
N TYR A 203 -22.49 7.03 15.16
CA TYR A 203 -21.41 7.83 14.54
C TYR A 203 -21.55 7.97 13.04
N ARG A 204 -22.34 7.14 12.37
CA ARG A 204 -22.54 7.10 10.91
C ARG A 204 -21.21 7.24 10.15
N PRO A 205 -20.29 6.29 10.31
CA PRO A 205 -18.96 6.40 9.73
C PRO A 205 -19.03 6.47 8.21
N GLU A 206 -18.24 7.38 7.62
CA GLU A 206 -18.11 7.51 6.16
C GLU A 206 -17.24 6.39 5.56
N LEU A 207 -16.42 5.75 6.38
CA LEU A 207 -15.57 4.63 5.99
C LEU A 207 -15.52 3.58 7.10
N ILE A 208 -15.70 2.32 6.71
CA ILE A 208 -15.49 1.17 7.58
C ILE A 208 -14.33 0.37 7.04
N ILE A 209 -13.25 0.25 7.83
CA ILE A 209 -12.07 -0.54 7.48
C ILE A 209 -12.11 -1.83 8.28
N PHE A 210 -12.44 -2.92 7.59
CA PHE A 210 -12.51 -4.23 8.18
C PHE A 210 -11.28 -5.05 7.79
N GLY A 211 -10.52 -5.50 8.77
CA GLY A 211 -9.34 -6.33 8.57
C GLY A 211 -8.40 -6.27 9.76
N LYS A 212 -7.76 -7.38 10.05
CA LYS A 212 -6.85 -7.54 11.17
C LYS A 212 -5.58 -8.26 10.74
N SER A 213 -4.47 -7.97 11.42
CA SER A 213 -3.25 -8.78 11.34
C SER A 213 -3.39 -10.09 12.14
N MET A 214 -4.27 -10.11 13.14
CA MET A 214 -4.60 -11.31 13.92
C MET A 214 -6.12 -11.54 13.85
N VAL A 215 -6.51 -12.68 13.27
CA VAL A 215 -7.90 -13.14 13.16
C VAL A 215 -7.98 -14.53 13.79
N LEU A 216 -8.94 -14.73 14.68
CA LEU A 216 -9.30 -16.01 15.25
C LEU A 216 -10.66 -16.46 14.72
#